data_df3c2e658042789a80be231f4fda8c52
#
_entry.id   df3c2e658042789a80be231f4fda8c52
#
_cell.length_a   1.000
_cell.length_b   1.000
_cell.length_c   1.000
_cell.angle_alpha   90.00
_cell.angle_beta   90.00
_cell.angle_gamma   90.00
#
_symmetry.space_group_name_H-M   'P 1'
#
loop_
_entity.id
_entity.type
_entity.pdbx_description
1 polymer ?
#
loop_
_entity_poly.entity_id
_entity_poly.type
_entity_poly.pdbx_seq_one_letter_code
_entity_poly.pdbx_strand_id
1 'polypeptide(L)'
;MWTQEVSEGKTYEDNVKDSVMDALQQMYILEDHMAEYEVVLTDEEKSAIQEAAKKFDEGNELEAKELVSGETEYVERVLTLLTIQKKMTDAVTKDVSTEVSDEEAAQKSMQYVSFPYTTTDEEGNSKTLTDEEKAALKETAAAFLEGAKAAEDFAAYATEQGKEAQTATFDSESTSPAAELIAAADSLGVGGFTDVIETENGLYVAKVTSLLDRDATDAKKETIVNSRKSEKFNGVYDGWKKTLR
;
A
#
# COMPACT_ATOMS: atom_id res chain seq x y z
N MET A 1 -20.19 -10.58 -13.95
CA MET A 1 -18.88 -10.08 -13.49
C MET A 1 -17.86 -10.02 -14.63
N TRP A 2 -17.54 -11.12 -15.35
CA TRP A 2 -16.54 -11.13 -16.43
C TRP A 2 -16.83 -10.16 -17.57
N THR A 3 -18.09 -10.04 -18.00
CA THR A 3 -18.55 -9.16 -19.08
C THR A 3 -18.91 -7.74 -18.64
N GLN A 4 -18.66 -7.41 -17.38
CA GLN A 4 -18.89 -6.07 -16.85
C GLN A 4 -17.81 -5.12 -17.39
N GLU A 5 -18.23 -4.03 -18.03
CA GLU A 5 -17.35 -2.97 -18.48
C GLU A 5 -16.78 -2.23 -17.27
N VAL A 6 -15.44 -2.10 -17.22
CA VAL A 6 -14.71 -1.47 -16.11
C VAL A 6 -13.99 -0.19 -16.55
N SER A 7 -13.81 -0.02 -17.86
CA SER A 7 -13.34 1.20 -18.50
C SER A 7 -13.86 1.25 -19.94
N GLU A 8 -13.80 2.40 -20.59
CA GLU A 8 -14.33 2.60 -21.94
C GLU A 8 -13.82 1.54 -22.92
N GLY A 9 -14.71 0.67 -23.37
CA GLY A 9 -14.45 -0.38 -24.35
C GLY A 9 -13.71 -1.61 -23.81
N LYS A 10 -13.50 -1.77 -22.48
CA LYS A 10 -12.85 -2.94 -21.87
C LYS A 10 -13.70 -3.56 -20.80
N THR A 11 -13.86 -4.88 -20.86
CA THR A 11 -14.49 -5.68 -19.82
C THR A 11 -13.49 -6.09 -18.74
N TYR A 12 -13.99 -6.57 -17.61
CA TYR A 12 -13.14 -7.16 -16.57
C TYR A 12 -12.31 -8.33 -17.12
N GLU A 13 -12.89 -9.15 -18.02
CA GLU A 13 -12.19 -10.24 -18.68
C GLU A 13 -11.01 -9.75 -19.54
N ASP A 14 -11.20 -8.66 -20.30
CA ASP A 14 -10.12 -8.07 -21.10
C ASP A 14 -8.97 -7.60 -20.24
N ASN A 15 -9.26 -6.91 -19.12
CA ASN A 15 -8.23 -6.45 -18.21
C ASN A 15 -7.45 -7.61 -17.56
N VAL A 16 -8.13 -8.70 -17.20
CA VAL A 16 -7.45 -9.89 -16.66
C VAL A 16 -6.55 -10.53 -17.72
N LYS A 17 -7.04 -10.67 -18.96
CA LYS A 17 -6.23 -11.20 -20.06
C LYS A 17 -5.01 -10.34 -20.34
N ASP A 18 -5.18 -9.03 -20.43
CA ASP A 18 -4.07 -8.09 -20.64
C ASP A 18 -3.03 -8.22 -19.52
N SER A 19 -3.47 -8.26 -18.24
CA SER A 19 -2.57 -8.41 -17.09
C SER A 19 -1.79 -9.72 -17.11
N VAL A 20 -2.44 -10.84 -17.49
CA VAL A 20 -1.77 -12.14 -17.63
C VAL A 20 -0.76 -12.12 -18.76
N MET A 21 -1.11 -11.52 -19.91
CA MET A 21 -0.20 -11.41 -21.04
C MET A 21 1.01 -10.53 -20.72
N ASP A 22 0.80 -9.41 -20.03
CA ASP A 22 1.90 -8.55 -19.58
C ASP A 22 2.83 -9.28 -18.60
N ALA A 23 2.27 -10.05 -17.67
CA ALA A 23 3.06 -10.86 -16.73
C ALA A 23 3.88 -11.94 -17.45
N LEU A 24 3.27 -12.65 -18.40
CA LEU A 24 3.98 -13.64 -19.22
C LEU A 24 5.08 -12.98 -20.05
N GLN A 25 4.79 -11.87 -20.71
CA GLN A 25 5.80 -11.12 -21.46
C GLN A 25 6.98 -10.72 -20.57
N GLN A 26 6.71 -10.24 -19.35
CA GLN A 26 7.76 -9.92 -18.40
C GLN A 26 8.64 -11.14 -18.09
N MET A 27 8.02 -12.28 -17.79
CA MET A 27 8.77 -13.50 -17.46
C MET A 27 9.67 -13.96 -18.61
N TYR A 28 9.19 -13.91 -19.86
CA TYR A 28 10.00 -14.27 -21.02
C TYR A 28 11.14 -13.28 -21.28
N ILE A 29 10.90 -11.98 -21.14
CA ILE A 29 11.96 -10.97 -21.23
C ILE A 29 13.06 -11.24 -20.18
N LEU A 30 12.66 -11.55 -18.94
CA LEU A 30 13.62 -11.87 -17.87
C LEU A 30 14.43 -13.13 -18.20
N GLU A 31 13.80 -14.16 -18.76
CA GLU A 31 14.49 -15.38 -19.20
C GLU A 31 15.52 -15.09 -20.30
N ASP A 32 15.17 -14.27 -21.28
CA ASP A 32 16.07 -13.90 -22.38
C ASP A 32 17.33 -13.15 -21.88
N HIS A 33 17.23 -12.44 -20.76
CA HIS A 33 18.30 -11.63 -20.18
C HIS A 33 19.06 -12.31 -19.02
N MET A 34 18.77 -13.59 -18.72
CA MET A 34 19.42 -14.32 -17.61
C MET A 34 20.97 -14.29 -17.70
N ALA A 35 21.50 -14.44 -18.91
CA ALA A 35 22.95 -14.49 -19.13
C ALA A 35 23.64 -13.17 -18.77
N GLU A 36 23.01 -12.03 -18.93
CA GLU A 36 23.55 -10.71 -18.58
C GLU A 36 23.79 -10.54 -17.09
N TYR A 37 23.02 -11.27 -16.26
CA TYR A 37 23.12 -11.24 -14.81
C TYR A 37 23.69 -12.52 -14.21
N GLU A 38 24.25 -13.39 -15.04
CA GLU A 38 24.84 -14.68 -14.62
C GLU A 38 23.83 -15.56 -13.83
N VAL A 39 22.52 -15.38 -14.12
CA VAL A 39 21.46 -16.16 -13.48
C VAL A 39 21.33 -17.50 -14.18
N VAL A 40 21.38 -18.57 -13.40
CA VAL A 40 21.14 -19.94 -13.86
C VAL A 40 20.26 -20.68 -12.85
N LEU A 41 19.46 -21.64 -13.32
CA LEU A 41 18.74 -22.55 -12.44
C LEU A 41 19.68 -23.66 -11.99
N THR A 42 19.77 -23.89 -10.69
CA THR A 42 20.54 -24.98 -10.13
C THR A 42 19.87 -26.33 -10.35
N ASP A 43 20.58 -27.42 -10.20
CA ASP A 43 19.99 -28.76 -10.34
C ASP A 43 18.99 -29.07 -9.22
N GLU A 44 19.20 -28.52 -8.02
CA GLU A 44 18.25 -28.58 -6.91
C GLU A 44 16.96 -27.85 -7.23
N GLU A 45 17.04 -26.63 -7.82
CA GLU A 45 15.87 -25.85 -8.23
C GLU A 45 15.08 -26.57 -9.32
N LYS A 46 15.76 -27.13 -10.34
CA LYS A 46 15.12 -27.92 -11.39
C LYS A 46 14.40 -29.15 -10.81
N SER A 47 15.06 -29.87 -9.90
CA SER A 47 14.47 -31.03 -9.25
C SER A 47 13.26 -30.66 -8.40
N ALA A 48 13.33 -29.54 -7.67
CA ALA A 48 12.21 -29.04 -6.87
C ALA A 48 11.00 -28.63 -7.74
N ILE A 49 11.26 -27.99 -8.89
CA ILE A 49 10.22 -27.63 -9.87
C ILE A 49 9.53 -28.87 -10.40
N GLN A 50 10.28 -29.90 -10.81
CA GLN A 50 9.74 -31.16 -11.30
C GLN A 50 8.91 -31.88 -10.24
N GLU A 51 9.41 -31.93 -8.99
CA GLU A 51 8.66 -32.52 -7.88
C GLU A 51 7.35 -31.76 -7.60
N ALA A 52 7.39 -30.41 -7.62
CA ALA A 52 6.22 -29.59 -7.41
C ALA A 52 5.17 -29.75 -8.53
N ALA A 53 5.61 -29.81 -9.79
CA ALA A 53 4.73 -30.07 -10.93
C ALA A 53 4.09 -31.47 -10.84
N LYS A 54 4.84 -32.49 -10.44
CA LYS A 54 4.33 -33.82 -10.20
C LYS A 54 3.30 -33.85 -9.05
N LYS A 55 3.58 -33.19 -7.94
CA LYS A 55 2.62 -33.08 -6.82
C LYS A 55 1.34 -32.35 -7.22
N PHE A 56 1.43 -31.35 -8.08
CA PHE A 56 0.25 -30.70 -8.64
C PHE A 56 -0.57 -31.68 -9.49
N ASP A 57 0.07 -32.46 -10.33
CA ASP A 57 -0.58 -33.45 -11.17
C ASP A 57 -1.27 -34.55 -10.34
N GLU A 58 -0.59 -35.07 -9.31
CA GLU A 58 -1.13 -36.09 -8.41
C GLU A 58 -2.24 -35.55 -7.48
N GLY A 59 -2.21 -34.26 -7.14
CA GLY A 59 -3.14 -33.61 -6.19
C GLY A 59 -4.42 -33.07 -6.84
N ASN A 60 -4.54 -33.08 -8.18
CA ASN A 60 -5.66 -32.53 -8.91
C ASN A 60 -6.30 -33.56 -9.83
N GLU A 61 -7.62 -33.55 -9.87
CA GLU A 61 -8.38 -34.46 -10.75
C GLU A 61 -8.25 -34.04 -12.23
N LEU A 62 -8.38 -34.99 -13.14
CA LEU A 62 -8.22 -34.82 -14.58
C LEU A 62 -9.12 -33.68 -15.12
N GLU A 63 -10.38 -33.67 -14.71
CA GLU A 63 -11.34 -32.64 -15.15
C GLU A 63 -10.90 -31.22 -14.77
N ALA A 64 -10.37 -31.02 -13.55
CA ALA A 64 -9.86 -29.75 -13.10
C ALA A 64 -8.60 -29.32 -13.89
N LYS A 65 -7.72 -30.26 -14.21
CA LYS A 65 -6.50 -30.03 -15.00
C LYS A 65 -6.80 -29.63 -16.44
N GLU A 66 -7.77 -30.30 -17.08
CA GLU A 66 -8.21 -29.99 -18.45
C GLU A 66 -8.78 -28.56 -18.56
N LEU A 67 -9.48 -28.09 -17.52
CA LEU A 67 -10.03 -26.72 -17.49
C LEU A 67 -8.98 -25.61 -17.44
N VAL A 68 -7.79 -25.90 -16.92
CA VAL A 68 -6.73 -24.89 -16.71
C VAL A 68 -5.42 -25.23 -17.44
N SER A 69 -5.42 -26.18 -18.36
CA SER A 69 -4.20 -26.69 -19.01
C SER A 69 -3.14 -27.08 -17.96
N GLY A 70 -3.57 -27.86 -16.97
CA GLY A 70 -2.76 -28.22 -15.79
C GLY A 70 -1.89 -29.46 -16.01
N GLU A 71 -1.49 -29.75 -17.25
CA GLU A 71 -0.54 -30.83 -17.56
C GLU A 71 0.83 -30.52 -16.95
N THR A 72 1.52 -31.57 -16.52
CA THR A 72 2.80 -31.46 -15.80
C THR A 72 3.80 -30.54 -16.49
N GLU A 73 3.91 -30.62 -17.83
CA GLU A 73 4.84 -29.79 -18.59
C GLU A 73 4.55 -28.28 -18.53
N TYR A 74 3.26 -27.89 -18.55
CA TYR A 74 2.87 -26.48 -18.42
C TYR A 74 3.09 -25.96 -17.00
N VAL A 75 2.77 -26.79 -16.00
CA VAL A 75 3.02 -26.44 -14.60
C VAL A 75 4.53 -26.29 -14.35
N GLU A 76 5.34 -27.21 -14.87
CA GLU A 76 6.81 -27.15 -14.78
C GLU A 76 7.34 -25.88 -15.47
N ARG A 77 6.80 -25.53 -16.65
CA ARG A 77 7.19 -24.30 -17.37
C ARG A 77 6.86 -23.03 -16.56
N VAL A 78 5.66 -22.95 -16.02
CA VAL A 78 5.23 -21.79 -15.21
C VAL A 78 6.12 -21.66 -13.95
N LEU A 79 6.36 -22.75 -13.23
CA LEU A 79 7.22 -22.75 -12.05
C LEU A 79 8.67 -22.36 -12.40
N THR A 80 9.17 -22.80 -13.55
CA THR A 80 10.46 -22.39 -14.09
C THR A 80 10.53 -20.88 -14.29
N LEU A 81 9.55 -20.30 -14.99
CA LEU A 81 9.48 -18.86 -15.25
C LEU A 81 9.36 -18.04 -13.96
N LEU A 82 8.55 -18.48 -13.00
CA LEU A 82 8.43 -17.83 -11.68
C LEU A 82 9.75 -17.87 -10.91
N THR A 83 10.47 -18.99 -10.97
CA THR A 83 11.79 -19.12 -10.33
C THR A 83 12.80 -18.18 -10.97
N ILE A 84 12.82 -18.10 -12.31
CA ILE A 84 13.67 -17.16 -13.05
C ILE A 84 13.31 -15.72 -12.67
N GLN A 85 12.03 -15.36 -12.66
CA GLN A 85 11.56 -14.02 -12.28
C GLN A 85 12.09 -13.60 -10.92
N LYS A 86 11.98 -14.49 -9.92
CA LYS A 86 12.52 -14.23 -8.59
C LYS A 86 14.02 -14.00 -8.61
N LYS A 87 14.78 -14.91 -9.23
CA LYS A 87 16.25 -14.82 -9.32
C LYS A 87 16.72 -13.59 -10.08
N MET A 88 16.07 -13.24 -11.17
CA MET A 88 16.37 -12.04 -11.94
C MET A 88 16.06 -10.77 -11.15
N THR A 89 14.93 -10.74 -10.43
CA THR A 89 14.62 -9.61 -9.55
C THR A 89 15.71 -9.41 -8.50
N ASP A 90 16.12 -10.48 -7.83
CA ASP A 90 17.20 -10.46 -6.84
C ASP A 90 18.54 -10.00 -7.46
N ALA A 91 18.86 -10.50 -8.65
CA ALA A 91 20.11 -10.17 -9.35
C ALA A 91 20.15 -8.71 -9.85
N VAL A 92 19.08 -8.23 -10.45
CA VAL A 92 18.96 -6.84 -10.95
C VAL A 92 19.02 -5.84 -9.79
N THR A 93 18.51 -6.20 -8.63
CA THR A 93 18.40 -5.29 -7.47
C THR A 93 19.48 -5.49 -6.41
N LYS A 94 20.46 -6.38 -6.65
CA LYS A 94 21.50 -6.74 -5.65
C LYS A 94 22.34 -5.56 -5.18
N ASP A 95 22.57 -4.56 -6.07
CA ASP A 95 23.40 -3.41 -5.80
C ASP A 95 22.62 -2.20 -5.27
N VAL A 96 21.31 -2.37 -5.01
CA VAL A 96 20.48 -1.33 -4.42
C VAL A 96 20.85 -1.15 -2.95
N SER A 97 21.12 0.10 -2.55
CA SER A 97 21.41 0.39 -1.14
C SER A 97 20.24 0.03 -0.25
N THR A 98 20.52 -0.77 0.77
CA THR A 98 19.58 -1.11 1.84
C THR A 98 19.77 -0.24 3.08
N GLU A 99 20.77 0.66 3.06
CA GLU A 99 20.99 1.60 4.14
C GLU A 99 20.03 2.79 3.98
N VAL A 100 19.22 3.01 5.02
CA VAL A 100 18.27 4.12 5.15
C VAL A 100 18.46 4.72 6.53
N SER A 101 18.74 6.01 6.60
CA SER A 101 18.91 6.69 7.88
C SER A 101 17.56 6.91 8.59
N ASP A 102 17.62 7.15 9.91
CA ASP A 102 16.41 7.54 10.65
C ASP A 102 15.84 8.87 10.14
N GLU A 103 16.69 9.78 9.69
CA GLU A 103 16.26 11.08 9.16
C GLU A 103 15.48 10.94 7.85
N GLU A 104 15.93 10.03 6.96
CA GLU A 104 15.26 9.76 5.68
C GLU A 104 13.90 9.08 5.87
N ALA A 105 13.78 8.22 6.88
CA ALA A 105 12.58 7.42 7.13
C ALA A 105 11.73 7.94 8.29
N ALA A 106 12.09 9.07 8.90
CA ALA A 106 11.45 9.56 10.12
C ALA A 106 9.93 9.62 9.99
N GLN A 107 9.24 8.93 10.90
CA GLN A 107 7.80 9.00 11.05
C GLN A 107 7.47 9.63 12.40
N LYS A 108 6.64 10.66 12.37
CA LYS A 108 6.01 11.24 13.56
C LYS A 108 4.73 10.47 13.89
N SER A 109 4.24 10.62 15.12
CA SER A 109 2.90 10.11 15.46
C SER A 109 2.05 11.16 16.12
N MET A 110 0.74 11.06 15.90
CA MET A 110 -0.28 11.92 16.51
C MET A 110 -1.51 11.11 16.90
N GLN A 111 -2.23 11.59 17.87
CA GLN A 111 -3.63 11.24 18.10
C GLN A 111 -4.51 12.32 17.51
N TYR A 112 -5.64 11.94 16.94
CA TYR A 112 -6.58 12.89 16.35
C TYR A 112 -8.04 12.47 16.55
N VAL A 113 -8.92 13.44 16.53
CA VAL A 113 -10.37 13.25 16.50
C VAL A 113 -10.91 13.92 15.23
N SER A 114 -11.80 13.24 14.53
CA SER A 114 -12.50 13.73 13.36
C SER A 114 -13.94 14.13 13.70
N PHE A 115 -14.41 15.18 13.03
CA PHE A 115 -15.78 15.69 13.09
C PHE A 115 -16.30 15.72 11.65
N PRO A 116 -16.89 14.61 11.15
CA PRO A 116 -17.27 14.49 9.75
C PRO A 116 -18.43 15.40 9.38
N TYR A 117 -18.44 15.90 8.14
CA TYR A 117 -19.54 16.66 7.56
C TYR A 117 -20.67 15.76 7.04
N THR A 118 -20.53 14.45 7.23
CA THR A 118 -21.58 13.46 6.93
C THR A 118 -22.08 12.81 8.18
N THR A 119 -23.37 12.54 8.22
CA THR A 119 -24.03 11.76 9.28
C THR A 119 -24.90 10.69 8.66
N THR A 120 -25.38 9.77 9.47
CA THR A 120 -26.34 8.74 9.03
C THR A 120 -27.73 9.12 9.54
N ASP A 121 -28.71 9.11 8.65
CA ASP A 121 -30.12 9.36 9.01
C ASP A 121 -30.73 8.13 9.72
N GLU A 122 -31.98 8.26 10.17
CA GLU A 122 -32.72 7.19 10.85
C GLU A 122 -32.95 5.95 9.95
N GLU A 123 -32.86 6.12 8.64
CA GLU A 123 -33.04 5.08 7.63
C GLU A 123 -31.70 4.42 7.22
N GLY A 124 -30.58 4.89 7.79
CA GLY A 124 -29.25 4.37 7.51
C GLY A 124 -28.56 4.97 6.28
N ASN A 125 -29.12 6.02 5.66
CA ASN A 125 -28.52 6.69 4.51
C ASN A 125 -27.53 7.77 4.96
N SER A 126 -26.48 7.98 4.16
CA SER A 126 -25.53 9.07 4.38
C SER A 126 -26.17 10.42 4.01
N LYS A 127 -26.09 11.37 4.93
CA LYS A 127 -26.58 12.74 4.75
C LYS A 127 -25.43 13.72 5.01
N THR A 128 -25.22 14.67 4.11
CA THR A 128 -24.29 15.78 4.32
C THR A 128 -24.94 16.86 5.18
N LEU A 129 -24.16 17.42 6.12
CA LEU A 129 -24.60 18.52 6.97
C LEU A 129 -24.89 19.80 6.18
N THR A 130 -25.86 20.57 6.62
CA THR A 130 -26.12 21.93 6.11
C THR A 130 -25.02 22.90 6.58
N ASP A 131 -24.94 24.08 6.00
CA ASP A 131 -23.96 25.09 6.39
C ASP A 131 -24.12 25.56 7.84
N GLU A 132 -25.37 25.61 8.34
CA GLU A 132 -25.67 25.92 9.74
C GLU A 132 -25.17 24.79 10.67
N GLU A 133 -25.42 23.53 10.30
CA GLU A 133 -24.93 22.37 11.05
C GLU A 133 -23.39 22.29 11.05
N LYS A 134 -22.72 22.62 9.92
CA LYS A 134 -21.26 22.72 9.84
C LYS A 134 -20.71 23.82 10.74
N ALA A 135 -21.37 24.98 10.80
CA ALA A 135 -20.95 26.05 11.70
C ALA A 135 -21.03 25.64 13.17
N ALA A 136 -22.14 25.00 13.57
CA ALA A 136 -22.30 24.45 14.93
C ALA A 136 -21.26 23.36 15.23
N LEU A 137 -20.93 22.51 14.26
CA LEU A 137 -19.89 21.48 14.40
C LEU A 137 -18.50 22.11 14.61
N LYS A 138 -18.23 23.25 13.95
CA LYS A 138 -16.97 23.98 14.12
C LYS A 138 -16.84 24.57 15.53
N GLU A 139 -17.92 25.10 16.10
CA GLU A 139 -17.95 25.52 17.51
C GLU A 139 -17.72 24.33 18.46
N THR A 140 -18.32 23.19 18.16
CA THR A 140 -18.12 21.95 18.92
C THR A 140 -16.65 21.48 18.86
N ALA A 141 -16.04 21.51 17.69
CA ALA A 141 -14.62 21.13 17.52
C ALA A 141 -13.69 22.12 18.23
N ALA A 142 -14.01 23.42 18.22
CA ALA A 142 -13.24 24.44 18.96
C ALA A 142 -13.34 24.23 20.48
N ALA A 143 -14.54 23.97 20.99
CA ALA A 143 -14.74 23.66 22.41
C ALA A 143 -14.01 22.36 22.82
N PHE A 144 -14.05 21.34 21.96
CA PHE A 144 -13.29 20.11 22.14
C PHE A 144 -11.78 20.37 22.25
N LEU A 145 -11.23 21.19 21.34
CA LEU A 145 -9.81 21.53 21.34
C LEU A 145 -9.39 22.20 22.67
N GLU A 146 -10.17 23.17 23.15
CA GLU A 146 -9.84 23.86 24.42
C GLU A 146 -9.90 22.90 25.62
N GLY A 147 -10.89 22.00 25.66
CA GLY A 147 -10.95 20.99 26.71
C GLY A 147 -9.83 19.96 26.60
N ALA A 148 -9.49 19.54 25.38
CA ALA A 148 -8.39 18.60 25.13
C ALA A 148 -7.00 19.17 25.53
N LYS A 149 -6.78 20.48 25.35
CA LYS A 149 -5.56 21.17 25.81
C LYS A 149 -5.42 21.18 27.34
N ALA A 150 -6.55 21.19 28.05
CA ALA A 150 -6.59 21.19 29.51
C ALA A 150 -6.53 19.78 30.12
N ALA A 151 -6.79 18.75 29.34
CA ALA A 151 -6.82 17.36 29.77
C ALA A 151 -5.40 16.76 29.85
N GLU A 152 -5.20 15.85 30.81
CA GLU A 152 -3.93 15.12 30.92
C GLU A 152 -3.77 14.09 29.77
N ASP A 153 -4.87 13.43 29.41
CA ASP A 153 -4.91 12.39 28.36
C ASP A 153 -5.92 12.75 27.28
N PHE A 154 -5.42 12.85 26.03
CA PHE A 154 -6.22 13.22 24.88
C PHE A 154 -7.29 12.16 24.53
N ALA A 155 -6.90 10.88 24.56
CA ALA A 155 -7.79 9.79 24.20
C ALA A 155 -8.89 9.57 25.25
N ALA A 156 -8.54 9.67 26.53
CA ALA A 156 -9.51 9.59 27.61
C ALA A 156 -10.53 10.75 27.50
N TYR A 157 -10.04 11.97 27.29
CA TYR A 157 -10.92 13.13 27.10
C TYR A 157 -11.83 12.96 25.87
N ALA A 158 -11.30 12.50 24.74
CA ALA A 158 -12.12 12.22 23.56
C ALA A 158 -13.24 11.24 23.88
N THR A 159 -12.95 10.17 24.60
CA THR A 159 -13.95 9.17 25.02
C THR A 159 -15.02 9.78 25.94
N GLU A 160 -14.63 10.62 26.89
CA GLU A 160 -15.57 11.36 27.75
C GLU A 160 -16.51 12.28 26.96
N GLN A 161 -16.04 12.83 25.86
CA GLN A 161 -16.82 13.65 24.92
C GLN A 161 -17.61 12.83 23.89
N GLY A 162 -17.65 11.50 24.02
CA GLY A 162 -18.33 10.58 23.08
C GLY A 162 -17.66 10.54 21.71
N LYS A 163 -16.34 10.80 21.65
CA LYS A 163 -15.53 10.73 20.45
C LYS A 163 -14.49 9.62 20.56
N GLU A 164 -14.03 9.14 19.44
CA GLU A 164 -12.93 8.18 19.36
C GLU A 164 -11.65 8.88 18.93
N ALA A 165 -10.61 8.79 19.74
CA ALA A 165 -9.29 9.23 19.37
C ALA A 165 -8.63 8.15 18.50
N GLN A 166 -8.22 8.52 17.30
CA GLN A 166 -7.47 7.66 16.39
C GLN A 166 -5.99 8.02 16.44
N THR A 167 -5.13 7.08 16.07
CA THR A 167 -3.69 7.30 15.98
C THR A 167 -3.27 7.24 14.50
N ALA A 168 -2.39 8.14 14.10
CA ALA A 168 -1.75 8.11 12.80
C ALA A 168 -0.24 8.34 12.94
N THR A 169 0.51 7.65 12.10
CA THR A 169 1.93 7.94 11.86
C THR A 169 2.07 8.66 10.53
N PHE A 170 3.00 9.59 10.43
CA PHE A 170 3.12 10.46 9.27
C PHE A 170 4.52 11.05 9.10
N ASP A 171 4.79 11.47 7.89
CA ASP A 171 5.86 12.37 7.47
C ASP A 171 5.28 13.56 6.69
N SER A 172 6.14 14.46 6.20
CA SER A 172 5.71 15.63 5.44
C SER A 172 5.03 15.32 4.09
N GLU A 173 5.17 14.10 3.57
CA GLU A 173 4.59 13.65 2.30
C GLU A 173 3.26 12.90 2.50
N SER A 174 2.91 12.62 3.73
CA SER A 174 1.70 11.88 4.06
C SER A 174 0.44 12.69 3.75
N THR A 175 -0.60 12.03 3.29
CA THR A 175 -1.89 12.65 2.92
C THR A 175 -3.08 12.09 3.70
N SER A 176 -2.85 11.09 4.54
CA SER A 176 -3.87 10.46 5.38
C SER A 176 -3.57 10.74 6.86
N PRO A 177 -4.57 11.06 7.68
CA PRO A 177 -6.01 11.09 7.39
C PRO A 177 -6.49 12.28 6.56
N ALA A 178 -5.75 13.39 6.50
CA ALA A 178 -5.99 14.55 5.64
C ALA A 178 -4.68 15.33 5.47
N ALA A 179 -4.37 15.78 4.24
CA ALA A 179 -3.13 16.49 3.95
C ALA A 179 -2.99 17.79 4.75
N GLU A 180 -4.09 18.50 4.94
CA GLU A 180 -4.14 19.74 5.72
C GLU A 180 -3.82 19.49 7.20
N LEU A 181 -4.30 18.38 7.76
CA LEU A 181 -3.99 17.97 9.13
C LEU A 181 -2.51 17.61 9.28
N ILE A 182 -1.98 16.85 8.34
CA ILE A 182 -0.55 16.48 8.30
C ILE A 182 0.32 17.74 8.26
N ALA A 183 0.05 18.67 7.35
CA ALA A 183 0.81 19.90 7.22
C ALA A 183 0.79 20.74 8.50
N ALA A 184 -0.34 20.81 9.20
CA ALA A 184 -0.45 21.49 10.47
C ALA A 184 0.32 20.77 11.60
N ALA A 185 0.20 19.45 11.70
CA ALA A 185 0.86 18.65 12.72
C ALA A 185 2.38 18.57 12.52
N ASP A 186 2.85 18.58 11.26
CA ASP A 186 4.28 18.43 10.94
C ASP A 186 5.17 19.53 11.53
N SER A 187 4.62 20.73 11.71
CA SER A 187 5.31 21.87 12.30
C SER A 187 5.38 21.86 13.83
N LEU A 188 4.66 20.94 14.49
CA LEU A 188 4.47 20.93 15.94
C LEU A 188 5.49 20.02 16.64
N GLY A 189 5.81 20.39 17.88
CA GLY A 189 6.55 19.55 18.82
C GLY A 189 5.67 18.52 19.54
N VAL A 190 6.30 17.61 20.28
CA VAL A 190 5.58 16.64 21.13
C VAL A 190 4.67 17.36 22.13
N GLY A 191 3.43 16.91 22.22
CA GLY A 191 2.38 17.52 23.05
C GLY A 191 1.69 18.73 22.40
N GLY A 192 2.17 19.19 21.23
CA GLY A 192 1.57 20.28 20.49
C GLY A 192 0.21 19.87 19.88
N PHE A 193 -0.73 20.81 19.91
CA PHE A 193 -2.07 20.65 19.32
C PHE A 193 -2.16 21.45 18.04
N THR A 194 -2.84 20.89 17.04
CA THR A 194 -3.27 21.66 15.88
C THR A 194 -4.41 22.62 16.28
N ASP A 195 -4.63 23.67 15.50
CA ASP A 195 -5.92 24.32 15.49
C ASP A 195 -6.99 23.35 14.95
N VAL A 196 -8.26 23.79 14.94
CA VAL A 196 -9.31 23.04 14.24
C VAL A 196 -9.03 23.11 12.75
N ILE A 197 -8.66 22.00 12.15
CA ILE A 197 -8.32 21.91 10.73
C ILE A 197 -9.59 21.57 9.95
N GLU A 198 -9.94 22.41 9.02
CA GLU A 198 -11.10 22.23 8.13
C GLU A 198 -10.65 21.60 6.80
N THR A 199 -11.37 20.57 6.38
CA THR A 199 -11.17 19.86 5.11
C THR A 199 -12.50 19.76 4.36
N GLU A 200 -12.48 19.24 3.15
CA GLU A 200 -13.71 18.99 2.38
C GLU A 200 -14.68 18.04 3.11
N ASN A 201 -14.15 17.07 3.86
CA ASN A 201 -14.93 15.99 4.46
C ASN A 201 -15.30 16.20 5.94
N GLY A 202 -14.75 17.22 6.59
CA GLY A 202 -14.97 17.47 8.01
C GLY A 202 -13.86 18.26 8.68
N LEU A 203 -13.93 18.29 10.02
CA LEU A 203 -12.95 18.98 10.86
C LEU A 203 -12.11 17.98 11.61
N TYR A 204 -10.88 18.38 11.94
CA TYR A 204 -9.93 17.57 12.69
C TYR A 204 -9.28 18.39 13.80
N VAL A 205 -9.01 17.71 14.91
CA VAL A 205 -8.16 18.20 16.00
C VAL A 205 -7.13 17.11 16.30
N ALA A 206 -5.87 17.46 16.33
CA ALA A 206 -4.80 16.50 16.64
C ALA A 206 -3.85 16.99 17.70
N LYS A 207 -3.19 16.04 18.38
CA LYS A 207 -2.08 16.22 19.31
C LYS A 207 -0.90 15.38 18.85
N VAL A 208 0.25 15.97 18.62
CA VAL A 208 1.48 15.24 18.30
C VAL A 208 1.96 14.49 19.52
N THR A 209 2.18 13.18 19.36
CA THR A 209 2.58 12.29 20.46
C THR A 209 4.05 11.90 20.40
N SER A 210 4.65 11.85 19.19
CA SER A 210 6.07 11.56 18.99
C SER A 210 6.61 12.28 17.75
N LEU A 211 7.86 12.73 17.80
CA LEU A 211 8.59 13.23 16.63
C LEU A 211 9.39 12.14 15.91
N LEU A 212 9.54 10.97 16.55
CA LEU A 212 10.15 9.80 15.95
C LEU A 212 9.47 8.57 16.54
N ASP A 213 8.51 8.03 15.80
CA ASP A 213 7.90 6.74 16.08
C ASP A 213 8.83 5.65 15.55
N ARG A 214 9.43 4.86 16.45
CA ARG A 214 10.46 3.88 16.09
C ARG A 214 9.93 2.80 15.18
N ASP A 215 8.79 2.22 15.52
CA ASP A 215 8.22 1.10 14.77
C ASP A 215 7.80 1.55 13.36
N ALA A 216 7.14 2.70 13.26
CA ALA A 216 6.76 3.27 11.98
C ALA A 216 7.96 3.70 11.14
N THR A 217 9.01 4.25 11.75
CA THR A 217 10.25 4.62 11.06
C THR A 217 10.96 3.39 10.51
N ASP A 218 11.04 2.30 11.28
CA ASP A 218 11.67 1.06 10.81
C ASP A 218 10.86 0.40 9.68
N ALA A 219 9.53 0.41 9.76
CA ALA A 219 8.66 -0.02 8.66
C ALA A 219 8.83 0.87 7.40
N LYS A 220 8.99 2.19 7.57
CA LYS A 220 9.25 3.12 6.45
C LYS A 220 10.59 2.83 5.77
N LYS A 221 11.62 2.45 6.52
CA LYS A 221 12.93 2.04 5.95
C LYS A 221 12.77 0.87 5.00
N GLU A 222 12.00 -0.15 5.40
CA GLU A 222 11.72 -1.30 4.52
C GLU A 222 10.97 -0.84 3.25
N THR A 223 10.01 0.05 3.39
CA THR A 223 9.26 0.62 2.26
C THR A 223 10.19 1.37 1.30
N ILE A 224 11.10 2.19 1.81
CA ILE A 224 12.09 2.94 1.00
C ILE A 224 13.00 1.97 0.24
N VAL A 225 13.53 0.94 0.91
CA VAL A 225 14.35 -0.09 0.25
C VAL A 225 13.58 -0.79 -0.86
N ASN A 226 12.32 -1.17 -0.60
CA ASN A 226 11.49 -1.83 -1.59
C ASN A 226 11.16 -0.90 -2.78
N SER A 227 10.92 0.38 -2.55
CA SER A 227 10.74 1.37 -3.62
C SER A 227 11.99 1.51 -4.48
N ARG A 228 13.16 1.65 -3.87
CA ARG A 228 14.45 1.72 -4.58
C ARG A 228 14.68 0.46 -5.46
N LYS A 229 14.36 -0.73 -4.93
CA LYS A 229 14.45 -1.99 -5.68
C LYS A 229 13.46 -2.00 -6.85
N SER A 230 12.24 -1.58 -6.63
CA SER A 230 11.21 -1.51 -7.68
C SER A 230 11.58 -0.53 -8.78
N GLU A 231 12.06 0.66 -8.44
CA GLU A 231 12.54 1.66 -9.40
C GLU A 231 13.71 1.13 -10.24
N LYS A 232 14.69 0.50 -9.58
CA LYS A 232 15.83 -0.13 -10.26
C LYS A 232 15.38 -1.21 -11.22
N PHE A 233 14.52 -2.12 -10.76
CA PHE A 233 14.00 -3.21 -11.57
C PHE A 233 13.21 -2.68 -12.78
N ASN A 234 12.27 -1.77 -12.54
CA ASN A 234 11.45 -1.19 -13.60
C ASN A 234 12.30 -0.44 -14.63
N GLY A 235 13.29 0.33 -14.18
CA GLY A 235 14.20 1.04 -15.10
C GLY A 235 14.97 0.10 -16.03
N VAL A 236 15.46 -1.03 -15.52
CA VAL A 236 16.15 -2.06 -16.32
C VAL A 236 15.15 -2.75 -17.25
N TYR A 237 14.01 -3.21 -16.73
CA TYR A 237 12.98 -3.88 -17.51
C TYR A 237 12.44 -3.02 -18.64
N ASP A 238 12.16 -1.75 -18.40
CA ASP A 238 11.71 -0.81 -19.42
C ASP A 238 12.77 -0.59 -20.52
N GLY A 239 14.05 -0.67 -20.16
CA GLY A 239 15.15 -0.67 -21.11
C GLY A 239 15.07 -1.86 -22.07
N TRP A 240 14.89 -3.07 -21.55
CA TRP A 240 14.74 -4.30 -22.34
C TRP A 240 13.48 -4.27 -23.21
N LYS A 241 12.35 -3.87 -22.62
CA LYS A 241 11.06 -3.79 -23.34
C LYS A 241 11.14 -2.89 -24.57
N LYS A 242 11.91 -1.80 -24.54
CA LYS A 242 12.10 -0.89 -25.68
C LYS A 242 12.92 -1.50 -26.83
N THR A 243 13.71 -2.53 -26.56
CA THR A 243 14.53 -3.22 -27.58
C THR A 243 13.76 -4.33 -28.29
N LEU A 244 12.61 -4.75 -27.77
CA LEU A 244 11.72 -5.70 -28.44
C LEU A 244 11.09 -5.03 -29.65
N ARG A 245 11.29 -5.63 -30.81
CA ARG A 245 10.73 -5.18 -32.10
C ARG A 245 9.58 -6.07 -32.52
#